data_80ae033543e2d0f3c717316740ba07fe
#
_entry.id   80ae033543e2d0f3c717316740ba07fe
#
_cell.length_a   1.000
_cell.length_b   1.000
_cell.length_c   1.000
_cell.angle_alpha   90.00
_cell.angle_beta   90.00
_cell.angle_gamma   90.00
#
_symmetry.space_group_name_H-M   'P 1'
#
loop_
_entity.id
_entity.type
_entity.pdbx_description
1 polymer ?
#
loop_
_entity_poly.entity_id
_entity_poly.type
_entity_poly.pdbx_seq_one_letter_code
_entity_poly.pdbx_strand_id
1 'polypeptide(L)'
;MDKFNIQKITPMIPNIPKIKNHDLADAFYDRLINIIIDFEKKLNAAEEVGAKLVSFGESITIHIDDLGYWNPSLIYFYGRDNNDKEVQLVQHVSQISVLLMKVPRTNPERERVGFKIQQRQNK
;
A
#
# COMPACT_ATOMS: atom_id res chain seq x y z
N MET A 1 -46.61 -2.35 16.80
CA MET A 1 -45.95 -1.96 17.03
C MET A 1 -44.80 -2.41 17.00
N ASP A 2 -44.37 -3.00 16.25
CA ASP A 2 -43.28 -3.47 16.32
C ASP A 2 -42.27 -2.87 15.55
N LYS A 3 -42.48 -1.70 15.05
CA LYS A 3 -41.49 -0.93 14.48
C LYS A 3 -40.40 -0.72 15.37
N PHE A 4 -40.67 -0.71 16.61
CA PHE A 4 -39.64 -0.49 17.54
C PHE A 4 -38.67 -1.59 17.58
N ASN A 5 -39.10 -2.77 17.26
CA ASN A 5 -38.22 -3.90 17.34
C ASN A 5 -37.13 -3.82 16.29
N ILE A 6 -37.45 -3.27 15.14
CA ILE A 6 -36.49 -3.12 14.10
C ILE A 6 -35.43 -2.14 14.51
N GLN A 7 -35.85 -1.06 15.13
CA GLN A 7 -34.88 -0.07 15.56
C GLN A 7 -34.02 -0.57 16.69
N LYS A 8 -34.57 -1.42 17.51
CA LYS A 8 -33.78 -1.97 18.61
C LYS A 8 -32.77 -2.95 18.12
N ILE A 9 -33.08 -3.62 17.02
CA ILE A 9 -32.14 -4.56 16.46
C ILE A 9 -30.95 -3.86 15.84
N THR A 10 -31.20 -2.70 15.24
CA THR A 10 -30.14 -1.96 14.59
C THR A 10 -28.94 -1.69 15.48
N PRO A 11 -29.10 -1.27 16.73
CA PRO A 11 -27.95 -1.02 17.56
C PRO A 11 -27.12 -2.25 17.87
N MET A 12 -27.68 -3.43 17.65
CA MET A 12 -26.91 -4.63 17.89
C MET A 12 -25.97 -4.96 16.75
N ILE A 13 -26.22 -4.38 15.61
CA ILE A 13 -25.38 -4.63 14.45
C ILE A 13 -23.96 -4.09 14.61
N PRO A 14 -23.73 -2.98 15.29
CA PRO A 14 -22.37 -2.50 15.45
C PRO A 14 -21.40 -3.48 16.11
N ASN A 15 -21.93 -4.50 16.75
CA ASN A 15 -21.07 -5.48 17.36
C ASN A 15 -20.54 -6.49 16.36
N ILE A 16 -21.04 -6.45 15.14
CA ILE A 16 -20.57 -7.33 14.09
C ILE A 16 -19.34 -6.69 13.46
N PRO A 17 -18.22 -7.42 13.32
CA PRO A 17 -17.05 -6.84 12.72
C PRO A 17 -17.35 -6.35 11.31
N LYS A 18 -16.80 -5.21 10.95
CA LYS A 18 -16.95 -4.70 9.62
C LYS A 18 -16.32 -5.65 8.64
N ILE A 19 -17.06 -5.98 7.60
CA ILE A 19 -16.53 -6.78 6.51
C ILE A 19 -15.97 -5.80 5.50
N LYS A 20 -14.67 -5.91 5.24
CA LYS A 20 -14.02 -5.04 4.28
C LYS A 20 -14.47 -5.40 2.86
N ASN A 21 -14.80 -4.39 2.09
CA ASN A 21 -15.11 -4.60 0.69
C ASN A 21 -13.79 -4.79 -0.05
N HIS A 22 -13.56 -5.99 -0.56
CA HIS A 22 -12.30 -6.34 -1.20
C HIS A 22 -12.03 -5.58 -2.49
N ASP A 23 -13.02 -4.88 -3.02
CA ASP A 23 -12.85 -4.12 -4.25
C ASP A 23 -12.47 -2.66 -4.01
N LEU A 24 -12.42 -2.21 -2.77
CA LEU A 24 -12.02 -0.85 -2.46
C LEU A 24 -10.51 -0.72 -2.34
N ALA A 25 -10.03 0.50 -2.55
CA ALA A 25 -8.61 0.78 -2.53
C ALA A 25 -7.93 0.43 -1.21
N ASP A 26 -8.62 0.58 -0.08
CA ASP A 26 -8.03 0.26 1.20
C ASP A 26 -7.71 -1.24 1.33
N ALA A 27 -8.51 -2.10 0.73
CA ALA A 27 -8.24 -3.53 0.72
C ALA A 27 -7.04 -3.85 -0.17
N PHE A 28 -6.94 -3.22 -1.33
CA PHE A 28 -5.78 -3.38 -2.20
C PHE A 28 -4.51 -2.86 -1.52
N TYR A 29 -4.62 -1.74 -0.82
CA TYR A 29 -3.52 -1.18 -0.06
C TYR A 29 -3.00 -2.19 0.97
N ASP A 30 -3.89 -2.80 1.74
CA ASP A 30 -3.51 -3.78 2.76
C ASP A 30 -2.77 -4.97 2.13
N ARG A 31 -3.24 -5.45 1.00
CA ARG A 31 -2.57 -6.56 0.31
C ARG A 31 -1.20 -6.16 -0.21
N LEU A 32 -1.11 -4.96 -0.78
CA LEU A 32 0.16 -4.49 -1.33
C LEU A 32 1.21 -4.31 -0.24
N ILE A 33 0.83 -3.72 0.90
CA ILE A 33 1.81 -3.55 1.97
C ILE A 33 2.28 -4.90 2.50
N ASN A 34 1.41 -5.88 2.60
CA ASN A 34 1.83 -7.20 3.06
C ASN A 34 2.79 -7.86 2.07
N ILE A 35 2.54 -7.71 0.78
CA ILE A 35 3.42 -8.21 -0.25
C ILE A 35 4.79 -7.53 -0.17
N ILE A 36 4.79 -6.22 0.00
CA ILE A 36 6.03 -5.45 0.08
C ILE A 36 6.83 -5.81 1.33
N ILE A 37 6.15 -5.93 2.47
CA ILE A 37 6.81 -6.33 3.72
C ILE A 37 7.45 -7.71 3.57
N ASP A 38 6.75 -8.65 2.98
CA ASP A 38 7.28 -9.98 2.76
C ASP A 38 8.48 -9.97 1.81
N PHE A 39 8.41 -9.16 0.77
CA PHE A 39 9.52 -9.03 -0.17
C PHE A 39 10.74 -8.43 0.52
N GLU A 40 10.53 -7.42 1.35
CA GLU A 40 11.63 -6.75 2.05
C GLU A 40 12.38 -7.69 2.98
N LYS A 41 11.72 -8.70 3.52
CA LYS A 41 12.38 -9.69 4.38
C LYS A 41 13.46 -10.48 3.67
N LYS A 42 13.43 -10.49 2.35
CA LYS A 42 14.42 -11.21 1.54
C LYS A 42 15.63 -10.35 1.19
N LEU A 43 15.62 -9.09 1.56
CA LEU A 43 16.67 -8.15 1.19
C LEU A 43 17.77 -8.12 2.24
N ASN A 44 19.00 -7.85 1.80
CA ASN A 44 20.09 -7.60 2.74
C ASN A 44 20.11 -6.11 3.11
N ALA A 45 21.02 -5.74 4.01
CA ALA A 45 21.05 -4.37 4.54
C ALA A 45 21.40 -3.31 3.51
N ALA A 46 22.03 -3.70 2.40
CA ALA A 46 22.42 -2.76 1.35
C ALA A 46 21.34 -2.58 0.27
N GLU A 47 20.20 -3.24 0.44
CA GLU A 47 19.14 -3.24 -0.55
C GLU A 47 17.89 -2.61 -0.01
N GLU A 48 17.05 -2.12 -0.91
CA GLU A 48 15.72 -1.63 -0.59
C GLU A 48 14.73 -2.09 -1.66
N VAL A 49 13.45 -1.93 -1.40
CA VAL A 49 12.42 -2.35 -2.33
C VAL A 49 12.28 -1.32 -3.43
N GLY A 50 12.46 -1.76 -4.65
CA GLY A 50 12.13 -0.98 -5.82
C GLY A 50 10.93 -1.59 -6.52
N ALA A 51 10.22 -0.78 -7.25
CA ALA A 51 9.09 -1.23 -8.06
C ALA A 51 9.27 -0.75 -9.49
N LYS A 52 9.06 -1.67 -10.41
CA LYS A 52 9.03 -1.31 -11.81
C LYS A 52 7.57 -1.32 -12.24
N LEU A 53 7.11 -0.19 -12.71
CA LEU A 53 5.75 -0.05 -13.17
C LEU A 53 5.78 0.26 -14.66
N VAL A 54 4.89 -0.39 -15.40
CA VAL A 54 4.74 -0.12 -16.81
C VAL A 54 3.49 0.71 -16.97
N SER A 55 3.67 1.96 -17.38
CA SER A 55 2.57 2.88 -17.53
C SER A 55 2.84 3.75 -18.74
N PHE A 56 1.80 4.08 -19.47
CA PHE A 56 1.92 4.95 -20.64
C PHE A 56 2.96 4.47 -21.66
N GLY A 57 3.13 3.14 -21.78
CA GLY A 57 4.06 2.59 -22.73
C GLY A 57 5.51 2.63 -22.31
N GLU A 58 5.80 3.11 -21.12
CA GLU A 58 7.17 3.18 -20.61
C GLU A 58 7.26 2.48 -19.27
N SER A 59 8.46 2.03 -18.93
CA SER A 59 8.70 1.46 -17.61
C SER A 59 9.41 2.48 -16.74
N ILE A 60 8.92 2.60 -15.52
CA ILE A 60 9.47 3.54 -14.54
C ILE A 60 9.90 2.73 -13.33
N THR A 61 11.11 2.98 -12.83
CA THR A 61 11.60 2.35 -11.60
C THR A 61 11.47 3.37 -10.47
N ILE A 62 10.82 2.95 -9.40
CA ILE A 62 10.64 3.77 -8.22
C ILE A 62 11.24 3.03 -7.02
N HIS A 63 12.12 3.70 -6.29
CA HIS A 63 12.55 3.22 -4.97
C HIS A 63 11.42 3.59 -4.01
N ILE A 64 10.70 2.61 -3.50
CA ILE A 64 9.47 2.87 -2.75
C ILE A 64 9.78 3.36 -1.35
N ASP A 65 9.23 4.51 -0.99
CA ASP A 65 9.34 5.06 0.37
C ASP A 65 8.04 4.86 1.16
N ASP A 66 6.91 4.86 0.51
CA ASP A 66 5.64 4.73 1.19
C ASP A 66 4.52 4.39 0.20
N LEU A 67 3.39 3.96 0.73
CA LEU A 67 2.18 3.76 -0.04
C LEU A 67 1.04 4.49 0.63
N GLY A 68 0.04 4.84 -0.16
CA GLY A 68 -1.20 5.41 0.34
C GLY A 68 -2.37 4.96 -0.52
N TYR A 69 -3.55 5.37 -0.14
CA TYR A 69 -4.74 5.07 -0.93
C TYR A 69 -5.79 6.16 -0.73
N TRP A 70 -6.72 6.18 -1.66
CA TRP A 70 -7.90 7.03 -1.56
C TRP A 70 -9.06 6.21 -2.10
N ASN A 71 -9.99 5.86 -1.21
CA ASN A 71 -11.17 5.11 -1.64
C ASN A 71 -12.01 5.95 -2.60
N PRO A 72 -12.66 5.34 -3.55
CA PRO A 72 -12.78 3.88 -3.69
C PRO A 72 -11.69 3.22 -4.51
N SER A 73 -10.87 3.96 -5.27
CA SER A 73 -10.17 3.30 -6.35
C SER A 73 -8.72 3.73 -6.61
N LEU A 74 -8.13 4.55 -5.76
CA LEU A 74 -6.78 5.04 -6.04
C LEU A 74 -5.75 4.50 -5.05
N ILE A 75 -4.59 4.15 -5.58
CA ILE A 75 -3.41 3.78 -4.81
C ILE A 75 -2.30 4.76 -5.17
N TYR A 76 -1.57 5.19 -4.15
CA TYR A 76 -0.44 6.09 -4.32
C TYR A 76 0.85 5.34 -4.01
N PHE A 77 1.85 5.52 -4.88
CA PHE A 77 3.21 5.04 -4.63
C PHE A 77 4.09 6.26 -4.47
N TYR A 78 4.69 6.40 -3.31
CA TYR A 78 5.61 7.50 -3.02
C TYR A 78 7.02 6.95 -3.03
N GLY A 79 7.92 7.65 -3.67
CA GLY A 79 9.29 7.19 -3.70
C GLY A 79 10.21 8.14 -4.43
N ARG A 80 11.30 7.58 -4.95
CA ARG A 80 12.34 8.32 -5.65
C ARG A 80 12.69 7.58 -6.92
N ASP A 81 13.05 8.34 -7.94
CA ASP A 81 13.56 7.73 -9.16
C ASP A 81 15.05 7.38 -9.00
N ASN A 82 15.67 6.89 -10.06
CA ASN A 82 17.09 6.51 -10.01
C ASN A 82 18.03 7.70 -9.83
N ASN A 83 17.54 8.91 -9.98
CA ASN A 83 18.31 10.12 -9.74
C ASN A 83 18.00 10.74 -8.38
N ASP A 84 17.35 9.97 -7.51
CA ASP A 84 17.00 10.38 -6.14
C ASP A 84 16.00 11.55 -6.11
N LYS A 85 15.24 11.75 -7.16
CA LYS A 85 14.19 12.76 -7.18
C LYS A 85 12.90 12.17 -6.66
N GLU A 86 12.18 12.92 -5.85
CA GLU A 86 10.89 12.47 -5.34
C GLU A 86 9.89 12.33 -6.47
N VAL A 87 9.18 11.20 -6.46
CA VAL A 87 8.14 10.94 -7.43
C VAL A 87 6.92 10.37 -6.71
N GLN A 88 5.77 10.60 -7.28
CA GLN A 88 4.52 10.05 -6.77
C GLN A 88 3.74 9.51 -7.95
N LEU A 89 3.36 8.24 -7.87
CA LEU A 89 2.54 7.64 -8.89
C LEU A 89 1.16 7.38 -8.31
N VAL A 90 0.14 7.81 -9.03
CA VAL A 90 -1.25 7.57 -8.66
C VAL A 90 -1.83 6.61 -9.68
N GLN A 91 -2.35 5.48 -9.20
CA GLN A 91 -2.93 4.49 -10.09
C GLN A 91 -4.33 4.08 -9.64
N HIS A 92 -5.19 3.83 -10.61
CA HIS A 92 -6.45 3.18 -10.35
C HIS A 92 -6.18 1.72 -9.99
N VAL A 93 -6.94 1.18 -9.03
CA VAL A 93 -6.70 -0.19 -8.56
C VAL A 93 -6.78 -1.24 -9.67
N SER A 94 -7.54 -0.97 -10.72
CA SER A 94 -7.66 -1.92 -11.84
C SER A 94 -6.45 -1.91 -12.76
N GLN A 95 -5.53 -0.98 -12.58
CA GLN A 95 -4.38 -0.83 -13.47
C GLN A 95 -3.06 -1.13 -12.81
N ILE A 96 -3.09 -1.60 -11.59
CA ILE A 96 -1.85 -1.86 -10.85
C ILE A 96 -1.19 -3.12 -11.42
N SER A 97 0.04 -2.94 -11.87
CA SER A 97 0.88 -4.05 -12.31
C SER A 97 2.30 -3.68 -11.89
N VAL A 98 2.78 -4.32 -10.85
CA VAL A 98 4.02 -3.92 -10.19
C VAL A 98 4.98 -5.09 -10.17
N LEU A 99 6.20 -4.85 -10.63
CA LEU A 99 7.29 -5.79 -10.48
C LEU A 99 8.15 -5.30 -9.32
N LEU A 100 8.20 -6.07 -8.24
CA LEU A 100 9.06 -5.73 -7.12
C LEU A 100 10.48 -6.18 -7.41
N MET A 101 11.44 -5.35 -7.04
CA MET A 101 12.84 -5.57 -7.34
C MET A 101 13.70 -5.26 -6.14
N LYS A 102 14.84 -5.94 -6.07
CA LYS A 102 15.90 -5.58 -5.14
C LYS A 102 16.72 -4.49 -5.78
N VAL A 103 16.74 -3.31 -5.18
CA VAL A 103 17.54 -2.20 -5.70
C VAL A 103 18.53 -1.76 -4.65
N PRO A 104 19.67 -1.17 -5.07
CA PRO A 104 20.64 -0.67 -4.12
C PRO A 104 20.02 0.41 -3.24
N ARG A 105 20.33 0.34 -1.94
CA ARG A 105 19.84 1.32 -0.99
C ARG A 105 20.63 2.61 -1.16
N THR A 106 19.95 3.70 -1.49
CA THR A 106 20.61 4.96 -1.81
C THR A 106 21.05 5.74 -0.58
N ASN A 107 20.33 5.58 0.53
CA ASN A 107 20.66 6.26 1.77
C ASN A 107 20.43 5.32 2.95
N PRO A 108 21.49 4.80 3.57
CA PRO A 108 21.32 3.84 4.67
C PRO A 108 20.62 4.41 5.90
N GLU A 109 20.56 5.72 6.04
CA GLU A 109 19.86 6.34 7.16
C GLU A 109 18.36 6.46 6.92
N ARG A 110 17.90 6.28 5.69
CA ARG A 110 16.49 6.34 5.37
C ARG A 110 15.85 5.00 5.70
N GLU A 111 14.72 5.01 6.39
CA GLU A 111 14.04 3.79 6.71
C GLU A 111 13.48 3.13 5.47
N ARG A 112 13.54 1.80 5.43
CA ARG A 112 12.93 1.05 4.33
C ARG A 112 11.41 1.06 4.48
N VAL A 113 10.72 0.94 3.34
CA VAL A 113 9.26 1.08 3.29
C VAL A 113 8.55 0.09 4.20
N GLY A 114 8.95 -1.17 4.21
CA GLY A 114 8.29 -2.17 5.03
C GLY A 114 8.42 -1.89 6.51
N PHE A 115 9.61 -1.50 6.94
CA PHE A 115 9.86 -1.14 8.32
C PHE A 115 9.01 0.06 8.75
N LYS A 116 8.97 1.08 7.90
CA LYS A 116 8.20 2.29 8.16
C LYS A 116 6.71 2.00 8.30
N ILE A 117 6.18 1.17 7.42
CA ILE A 117 4.77 0.80 7.45
C ILE A 117 4.46 -0.02 8.69
N GLN A 118 5.32 -0.98 9.04
CA GLN A 118 5.12 -1.80 10.23
C GLN A 118 5.11 -0.95 11.50
N GLN A 119 5.96 0.05 11.57
CA GLN A 119 5.96 0.95 12.72
C GLN A 119 4.65 1.70 12.85
N ARG A 120 4.07 2.14 11.75
CA ARG A 120 2.78 2.83 11.79
C ARG A 120 1.66 1.92 12.25
N GLN A 121 1.69 0.66 11.82
CA GLN A 121 0.64 -0.30 12.16
C GLN A 121 0.68 -0.70 13.62
N ASN A 122 1.83 -0.61 14.26
CA ASN A 122 1.98 -1.02 15.63
C ASN A 122 1.68 0.07 16.66
N LYS A 123 1.18 1.21 16.21
CA LYS A 123 0.83 2.29 17.14
C LYS A 123 -0.62 2.26 17.60
#